data_45ed99fc842f70c8ba8124a1c3c0435e
#
_entry.id   45ed99fc842f70c8ba8124a1c3c0435e
#
_cell.length_a   1.000
_cell.length_b   1.000
_cell.length_c   1.000
_cell.angle_alpha   90.00
_cell.angle_beta   90.00
_cell.angle_gamma   90.00
#
_symmetry.space_group_name_H-M   'P 1'
#
loop_
_entity.id
_entity.type
_entity.pdbx_description
1 polymer ?
#
loop_
_entity_poly.entity_id
_entity_poly.type
_entity_poly.pdbx_seq_one_letter_code
_entity_poly.pdbx_strand_id
1 'polypeptide(L)'
;FWMNFCWKQKNINRLSVFMKRILLALLLFSLTLPALAAHIIGGEMRYAYVGPGVAPNSKIYRITLILFRGDDPSGAQLAPFYVVGIYNNDNGAKIIGTAANNNWQVTQDIPPGIQSVPIVLPTCIQGAPSLNYTYASYSMTIELPVNQGGYTAAYQTCCRINGMMNVGNSTGSTYNCIIPGTNL
;
A
#
# COMPACT_ATOMS: atom_id res chain seq x y z
N PHE A 1 13.33 65.96 11.42
CA PHE A 1 12.08 65.19 11.10
C PHE A 1 12.38 64.09 10.07
N TRP A 2 13.23 64.33 9.08
CA TRP A 2 13.55 63.39 8.00
C TRP A 2 14.42 62.17 8.42
N MET A 3 15.30 62.32 9.36
CA MET A 3 16.19 61.24 9.83
C MET A 3 15.46 60.13 10.57
N ASN A 4 14.41 60.43 11.32
CA ASN A 4 13.60 59.43 12.04
C ASN A 4 12.73 58.55 11.11
N PHE A 5 12.31 59.12 9.96
CA PHE A 5 11.51 58.39 8.98
C PHE A 5 12.34 57.31 8.23
N CYS A 6 13.57 57.67 7.85
CA CYS A 6 14.48 56.77 7.15
C CYS A 6 14.92 55.58 8.02
N TRP A 7 15.12 55.80 9.34
CA TRP A 7 15.48 54.75 10.29
C TRP A 7 14.33 53.76 10.53
N LYS A 8 13.08 54.26 10.58
CA LYS A 8 11.87 53.44 10.73
C LYS A 8 11.62 52.55 9.51
N GLN A 9 11.86 53.06 8.32
CA GLN A 9 11.71 52.30 7.06
C GLN A 9 12.73 51.15 6.96
N LYS A 10 13.99 51.39 7.40
CA LYS A 10 15.06 50.40 7.37
C LYS A 10 14.81 49.23 8.33
N ASN A 11 14.18 49.47 9.47
CA ASN A 11 13.82 48.47 10.44
C ASN A 11 12.63 47.61 9.99
N ILE A 12 11.64 48.18 9.34
CA ILE A 12 10.49 47.45 8.77
C ILE A 12 10.95 46.47 7.69
N ASN A 13 11.89 46.90 6.84
CA ASN A 13 12.42 46.01 5.78
C ASN A 13 13.26 44.87 6.35
N ARG A 14 14.06 45.11 7.43
CA ARG A 14 14.80 44.04 8.10
C ARG A 14 13.87 43.02 8.77
N LEU A 15 12.82 43.47 9.42
CA LEU A 15 11.81 42.58 10.03
C LEU A 15 11.09 41.75 8.98
N SER A 16 10.71 42.32 7.84
CA SER A 16 10.12 41.61 6.73
C SER A 16 11.04 40.54 6.12
N VAL A 17 12.32 40.82 5.96
CA VAL A 17 13.32 39.87 5.46
C VAL A 17 13.56 38.73 6.46
N PHE A 18 13.59 39.02 7.75
CA PHE A 18 13.75 38.03 8.82
C PHE A 18 12.53 37.08 8.87
N MET A 19 11.32 37.61 8.82
CA MET A 19 10.08 36.81 8.76
C MET A 19 10.04 35.91 7.51
N LYS A 20 10.45 36.43 6.34
CA LYS A 20 10.52 35.59 5.10
C LYS A 20 11.53 34.45 5.24
N ARG A 21 12.67 34.69 5.90
CA ARG A 21 13.67 33.63 6.16
C ARG A 21 13.16 32.57 7.13
N ILE A 22 12.44 32.96 8.19
CA ILE A 22 11.82 32.02 9.13
C ILE A 22 10.75 31.20 8.41
N LEU A 23 9.91 31.82 7.60
CA LEU A 23 8.87 31.12 6.83
C LEU A 23 9.48 30.12 5.84
N LEU A 24 10.56 30.51 5.17
CA LEU A 24 11.29 29.61 4.27
C LEU A 24 11.93 28.44 5.03
N ALA A 25 12.52 28.71 6.21
CA ALA A 25 13.11 27.65 7.04
C ALA A 25 12.06 26.68 7.57
N LEU A 26 10.89 27.17 7.99
CA LEU A 26 9.74 26.32 8.39
C LEU A 26 9.20 25.50 7.23
N LEU A 27 9.11 26.09 6.03
CA LEU A 27 8.72 25.37 4.82
C LEU A 27 9.72 24.27 4.47
N LEU A 28 11.01 24.54 4.52
CA LEU A 28 12.06 23.53 4.27
C LEU A 28 12.05 22.43 5.33
N PHE A 29 11.82 22.78 6.60
CA PHE A 29 11.71 21.80 7.69
C PHE A 29 10.48 20.89 7.54
N SER A 30 9.35 21.41 7.03
CA SER A 30 8.16 20.61 6.77
C SER A 30 8.33 19.59 5.63
N LEU A 31 9.30 19.80 4.74
CA LEU A 31 9.62 18.87 3.64
C LEU A 31 10.51 17.69 4.07
N THR A 32 11.08 17.72 5.28
CA THR A 32 11.96 16.66 5.81
C THR A 32 11.23 15.61 6.64
N LEU A 33 9.89 15.55 6.59
CA LEU A 33 9.15 14.51 7.28
C LEU A 33 9.54 13.15 6.68
N PRO A 34 10.07 12.21 7.48
CA PRO A 34 10.43 10.90 7.00
C PRO A 34 9.15 10.20 6.50
N ALA A 35 9.16 9.78 5.24
CA ALA A 35 8.14 8.88 4.73
C ALA A 35 8.34 7.53 5.46
N LEU A 36 7.46 7.21 6.41
CA LEU A 36 7.46 5.92 7.09
C LEU A 36 7.06 4.87 6.06
N ALA A 37 8.05 4.16 5.53
CA ALA A 37 7.82 3.03 4.64
C ALA A 37 7.14 1.91 5.42
N ALA A 38 6.10 1.31 4.84
CA ALA A 38 5.45 0.15 5.42
C ALA A 38 6.42 -1.03 5.40
N HIS A 39 6.64 -1.66 6.56
CA HIS A 39 7.50 -2.84 6.69
C HIS A 39 6.74 -4.12 6.29
N ILE A 40 6.21 -4.15 5.06
CA ILE A 40 5.60 -5.34 4.49
C ILE A 40 6.72 -6.31 4.12
N ILE A 41 6.78 -7.44 4.82
CA ILE A 41 7.80 -8.47 4.64
C ILE A 41 7.40 -9.52 3.61
N GLY A 42 6.10 -9.64 3.35
CA GLY A 42 5.56 -10.59 2.39
C GLY A 42 4.07 -10.41 2.18
N GLY A 43 3.52 -11.20 1.30
CA GLY A 43 2.09 -11.22 1.04
C GLY A 43 1.72 -12.24 -0.01
N GLU A 44 0.43 -12.50 -0.12
CA GLU A 44 -0.14 -13.33 -1.17
C GLU A 44 -1.45 -12.72 -1.66
N MET A 45 -1.82 -13.03 -2.89
CA MET A 45 -3.12 -12.68 -3.43
C MET A 45 -3.77 -13.93 -3.99
N ARG A 46 -5.06 -14.09 -3.71
CA ARG A 46 -5.87 -15.23 -4.18
C ARG A 46 -7.25 -14.78 -4.59
N TYR A 47 -7.92 -15.61 -5.39
CA TYR A 47 -9.31 -15.43 -5.74
C TYR A 47 -10.12 -16.68 -5.38
N ALA A 48 -11.41 -16.48 -5.24
CA ALA A 48 -12.39 -17.55 -5.14
C ALA A 48 -13.61 -17.22 -6.01
N TYR A 49 -14.11 -18.19 -6.76
CA TYR A 49 -15.39 -18.07 -7.44
C TYR A 49 -16.52 -18.12 -6.41
N VAL A 50 -17.42 -17.14 -6.47
CA VAL A 50 -18.54 -17.01 -5.53
C VAL A 50 -19.84 -17.52 -6.17
N GLY A 51 -20.06 -17.21 -7.44
CA GLY A 51 -21.28 -17.59 -8.15
C GLY A 51 -21.45 -16.86 -9.48
N PRO A 52 -22.58 -17.09 -10.16
CA PRO A 52 -22.93 -16.34 -11.36
C PRO A 52 -23.15 -14.87 -11.01
N GLY A 53 -22.84 -13.96 -11.95
CA GLY A 53 -23.10 -12.55 -11.82
C GLY A 53 -24.55 -12.18 -12.03
N VAL A 54 -24.89 -10.94 -11.74
CA VAL A 54 -26.20 -10.35 -11.99
C VAL A 54 -26.32 -9.94 -13.46
N ALA A 55 -25.23 -9.40 -14.04
CA ALA A 55 -25.21 -9.08 -15.46
C ALA A 55 -25.12 -10.34 -16.32
N PRO A 56 -25.73 -10.35 -17.51
CA PRO A 56 -25.58 -11.47 -18.45
C PRO A 56 -24.10 -11.76 -18.75
N ASN A 57 -23.73 -13.05 -18.75
CA ASN A 57 -22.37 -13.50 -19.02
C ASN A 57 -21.33 -12.88 -18.07
N SER A 58 -21.65 -12.78 -16.79
CA SER A 58 -20.71 -12.35 -15.76
C SER A 58 -20.61 -13.37 -14.62
N LYS A 59 -19.53 -13.28 -13.87
CA LYS A 59 -19.25 -14.12 -12.70
C LYS A 59 -18.77 -13.27 -11.54
N ILE A 60 -19.12 -13.68 -10.33
CA ILE A 60 -18.72 -13.02 -9.10
C ILE A 60 -17.51 -13.74 -8.52
N TYR A 61 -16.49 -12.97 -8.20
CA TYR A 61 -15.26 -13.43 -7.57
C TYR A 61 -14.99 -12.68 -6.28
N ARG A 62 -14.46 -13.38 -5.30
CA ARG A 62 -13.85 -12.79 -4.12
C ARG A 62 -12.36 -12.73 -4.32
N ILE A 63 -11.78 -11.52 -4.26
CA ILE A 63 -10.34 -11.27 -4.28
C ILE A 63 -9.89 -11.08 -2.85
N THR A 64 -8.85 -11.78 -2.44
CA THR A 64 -8.26 -11.68 -1.10
C THR A 64 -6.78 -11.36 -1.22
N LEU A 65 -6.35 -10.28 -0.56
CA LEU A 65 -4.95 -9.90 -0.37
C LEU A 65 -4.58 -10.17 1.08
N ILE A 66 -3.54 -10.94 1.32
CA ILE A 66 -2.97 -11.16 2.66
C ILE A 66 -1.61 -10.49 2.70
N LEU A 67 -1.38 -9.66 3.69
CA LEU A 67 -0.11 -8.95 3.87
C LEU A 67 0.50 -9.33 5.22
N PHE A 68 1.79 -9.63 5.19
CA PHE A 68 2.61 -9.90 6.37
C PHE A 68 3.46 -8.68 6.69
N ARG A 69 3.46 -8.29 7.95
CA ARG A 69 4.22 -7.15 8.47
C ARG A 69 5.18 -7.64 9.54
N GLY A 70 6.45 -7.21 9.47
CA GLY A 70 7.41 -7.40 10.55
C GLY A 70 6.99 -6.64 11.81
N ASP A 71 7.30 -7.21 12.96
CA ASP A 71 6.92 -6.66 14.27
C ASP A 71 7.90 -5.56 14.75
N ASP A 72 8.33 -4.69 13.84
CA ASP A 72 9.08 -3.49 14.19
C ASP A 72 8.12 -2.42 14.73
N PRO A 73 8.21 -2.04 16.02
CA PRO A 73 7.31 -1.05 16.60
C PRO A 73 7.45 0.34 15.95
N SER A 74 8.59 0.64 15.33
CA SER A 74 8.81 1.89 14.59
C SER A 74 8.23 1.87 13.17
N GLY A 75 7.85 0.70 12.66
CA GLY A 75 7.31 0.53 11.31
C GLY A 75 5.85 0.94 11.20
N ALA A 76 5.45 1.36 10.00
CA ALA A 76 4.06 1.69 9.71
C ALA A 76 3.14 0.48 9.94
N GLN A 77 1.98 0.74 10.51
CA GLN A 77 0.95 -0.28 10.72
C GLN A 77 0.29 -0.67 9.39
N LEU A 78 -0.31 -1.88 9.36
CA LEU A 78 -1.16 -2.28 8.25
C LEU A 78 -2.37 -1.34 8.18
N ALA A 79 -2.63 -0.81 6.97
CA ALA A 79 -3.75 0.10 6.74
C ALA A 79 -5.10 -0.64 6.80
N PRO A 80 -6.22 0.07 7.04
CA PRO A 80 -7.55 -0.55 7.06
C PRO A 80 -8.03 -1.00 5.66
N PHE A 81 -7.41 -0.51 4.60
CA PHE A 81 -7.70 -0.89 3.21
C PHE A 81 -6.48 -0.70 2.32
N TYR A 82 -6.49 -1.38 1.19
CA TYR A 82 -5.52 -1.23 0.11
C TYR A 82 -6.22 -1.13 -1.23
N VAL A 83 -5.51 -0.66 -2.25
CA VAL A 83 -6.04 -0.54 -3.61
C VAL A 83 -5.36 -1.55 -4.53
N VAL A 84 -6.15 -2.23 -5.35
CA VAL A 84 -5.69 -3.26 -6.28
C VAL A 84 -6.12 -2.93 -7.70
N GLY A 85 -5.29 -3.25 -8.68
CA GLY A 85 -5.62 -3.17 -10.11
C GLY A 85 -6.22 -4.49 -10.58
N ILE A 86 -7.24 -4.44 -11.43
CA ILE A 86 -7.77 -5.59 -12.16
C ILE A 86 -7.54 -5.35 -13.64
N TYR A 87 -6.97 -6.32 -14.32
CA TYR A 87 -6.59 -6.21 -15.73
C TYR A 87 -7.20 -7.36 -16.53
N ASN A 88 -7.73 -7.04 -17.69
CA ASN A 88 -8.19 -8.01 -18.66
C ASN A 88 -6.99 -8.62 -19.39
N ASN A 89 -6.85 -9.94 -19.37
CA ASN A 89 -5.68 -10.63 -19.91
C ASN A 89 -5.69 -10.71 -21.45
N ASP A 90 -6.84 -10.52 -22.12
CA ASP A 90 -6.91 -10.56 -23.58
C ASP A 90 -6.28 -9.31 -24.22
N ASN A 91 -6.39 -8.15 -23.56
CA ASN A 91 -5.96 -6.87 -24.13
C ASN A 91 -5.12 -6.00 -23.20
N GLY A 92 -4.86 -6.46 -21.97
CA GLY A 92 -4.13 -5.71 -20.97
C GLY A 92 -4.87 -4.50 -20.40
N ALA A 93 -6.12 -4.28 -20.79
CA ALA A 93 -6.89 -3.12 -20.33
C ALA A 93 -7.21 -3.23 -18.85
N LYS A 94 -7.07 -2.12 -18.13
CA LYS A 94 -7.46 -2.04 -16.74
C LYS A 94 -8.97 -1.92 -16.61
N ILE A 95 -9.55 -2.74 -15.76
CA ILE A 95 -10.96 -2.64 -15.38
C ILE A 95 -11.12 -1.51 -14.39
N ILE A 96 -11.94 -0.52 -14.75
CA ILE A 96 -12.15 0.70 -13.98
C ILE A 96 -12.86 0.38 -12.67
N GLY A 97 -12.21 0.72 -11.56
CA GLY A 97 -12.76 0.62 -10.22
C GLY A 97 -13.18 1.97 -9.64
N THR A 98 -13.70 1.96 -8.44
CA THR A 98 -14.23 3.16 -7.76
C THR A 98 -13.23 3.83 -6.82
N ALA A 99 -12.07 3.19 -6.58
CA ALA A 99 -11.01 3.74 -5.74
C ALA A 99 -10.06 4.64 -6.53
N ALA A 100 -9.07 5.23 -5.85
CA ALA A 100 -8.09 6.13 -6.44
C ALA A 100 -7.40 5.54 -7.69
N ASN A 101 -7.18 6.38 -8.70
CA ASN A 101 -6.57 6.00 -9.99
C ASN A 101 -7.31 4.87 -10.72
N ASN A 102 -8.63 4.83 -10.61
CA ASN A 102 -9.47 3.79 -11.21
C ASN A 102 -9.10 2.36 -10.74
N ASN A 103 -8.62 2.23 -9.52
CA ASN A 103 -8.38 0.94 -8.88
C ASN A 103 -9.62 0.45 -8.12
N TRP A 104 -9.51 -0.74 -7.57
CA TRP A 104 -10.48 -1.36 -6.68
C TRP A 104 -9.96 -1.33 -5.25
N GLN A 105 -10.86 -1.24 -4.27
CA GLN A 105 -10.50 -1.26 -2.86
C GLN A 105 -10.75 -2.62 -2.25
N VAL A 106 -9.72 -3.20 -1.60
CA VAL A 106 -9.85 -4.33 -0.69
C VAL A 106 -9.84 -3.78 0.74
N THR A 107 -10.78 -4.23 1.56
CA THR A 107 -10.94 -3.79 2.94
C THR A 107 -10.55 -4.90 3.90
N GLN A 108 -9.96 -4.55 5.02
CA GLN A 108 -9.56 -5.51 6.04
C GLN A 108 -10.76 -6.33 6.53
N ASP A 109 -10.57 -7.64 6.57
CA ASP A 109 -11.57 -8.57 7.09
C ASP A 109 -11.62 -8.45 8.63
N ILE A 110 -12.73 -7.97 9.19
CA ILE A 110 -12.96 -7.82 10.63
C ILE A 110 -14.28 -8.49 10.99
N PRO A 111 -14.28 -9.54 11.84
CA PRO A 111 -13.12 -10.27 12.38
C PRO A 111 -12.41 -11.11 11.31
N PRO A 112 -11.13 -11.54 11.46
CA PRO A 112 -10.36 -11.46 12.69
C PRO A 112 -9.48 -10.18 12.85
N GLY A 113 -9.38 -9.30 11.85
CA GLY A 113 -8.48 -8.15 11.89
C GLY A 113 -6.99 -8.54 11.78
N ILE A 114 -6.11 -7.81 12.47
CA ILE A 114 -4.67 -8.09 12.50
C ILE A 114 -4.40 -9.25 13.45
N GLN A 115 -3.67 -10.26 12.97
CA GLN A 115 -3.32 -11.49 13.68
C GLN A 115 -1.81 -11.59 13.85
N SER A 116 -1.35 -12.06 15.01
CA SER A 116 0.04 -12.49 15.21
C SER A 116 0.22 -13.90 14.69
N VAL A 117 1.35 -14.15 14.03
CA VAL A 117 1.70 -15.50 13.58
C VAL A 117 2.59 -16.15 14.64
N PRO A 118 2.15 -17.22 15.30
CA PRO A 118 2.98 -17.96 16.23
C PRO A 118 4.09 -18.69 15.43
N ILE A 119 5.34 -18.43 15.79
CA ILE A 119 6.47 -19.17 15.22
C ILE A 119 6.61 -20.47 16.02
N VAL A 120 6.20 -21.58 15.44
CA VAL A 120 6.47 -22.92 15.98
C VAL A 120 7.65 -23.48 15.22
N LEU A 121 8.80 -23.56 15.88
CA LEU A 121 10.01 -24.11 15.28
C LEU A 121 10.09 -25.62 15.51
N PRO A 122 10.49 -26.36 14.48
CA PRO A 122 10.85 -27.76 14.68
C PRO A 122 11.96 -27.92 15.72
N THR A 123 11.90 -28.98 16.52
CA THR A 123 12.86 -29.25 17.61
C THR A 123 14.32 -29.38 17.16
N CYS A 124 14.55 -29.60 15.85
CA CYS A 124 15.88 -29.67 15.25
C CYS A 124 16.53 -28.30 14.97
N ILE A 125 15.77 -27.18 15.07
CA ILE A 125 16.31 -25.84 14.86
C ILE A 125 16.69 -25.26 16.22
N GLN A 126 18.00 -25.07 16.44
CA GLN A 126 18.54 -24.40 17.62
C GLN A 126 18.85 -22.94 17.27
N GLY A 127 18.63 -22.01 18.22
CA GLY A 127 18.91 -20.60 18.01
C GLY A 127 17.93 -19.89 17.09
N ALA A 128 16.65 -20.16 17.30
CA ALA A 128 15.57 -19.53 16.56
C ALA A 128 15.67 -18.01 16.53
N PRO A 129 15.64 -17.37 15.35
CA PRO A 129 15.43 -15.93 15.30
C PRO A 129 14.05 -15.61 15.88
N SER A 130 13.97 -14.66 16.78
CA SER A 130 12.71 -14.10 17.28
C SER A 130 12.08 -13.20 16.21
N LEU A 131 11.66 -13.81 15.09
CA LEU A 131 10.97 -13.10 14.03
C LEU A 131 9.47 -13.13 14.33
N ASN A 132 9.01 -12.16 15.09
CA ASN A 132 7.59 -11.94 15.26
C ASN A 132 7.06 -11.19 14.04
N TYR A 133 5.95 -11.63 13.50
CA TYR A 133 5.25 -10.92 12.46
C TYR A 133 3.73 -11.03 12.62
N THR A 134 3.07 -10.05 12.09
CA THR A 134 1.62 -9.97 12.06
C THR A 134 1.13 -10.06 10.61
N TYR A 135 -0.10 -10.47 10.43
CA TYR A 135 -0.74 -10.46 9.12
C TYR A 135 -2.17 -9.93 9.23
N ALA A 136 -2.68 -9.46 8.13
CA ALA A 136 -4.10 -9.17 7.96
C ALA A 136 -4.56 -9.60 6.57
N SER A 137 -5.82 -10.01 6.50
CA SER A 137 -6.53 -10.37 5.27
C SER A 137 -7.41 -9.20 4.85
N TYR A 138 -7.43 -8.92 3.56
CA TYR A 138 -8.23 -7.86 2.92
C TYR A 138 -9.00 -8.46 1.78
N SER A 139 -10.30 -8.23 1.74
CA SER A 139 -11.11 -8.80 0.68
C SER A 139 -12.04 -7.79 0.03
N MET A 140 -12.43 -8.11 -1.19
CA MET A 140 -13.53 -7.50 -1.91
C MET A 140 -14.25 -8.55 -2.75
N THR A 141 -15.50 -8.27 -3.08
CA THR A 141 -16.25 -9.05 -4.06
C THR A 141 -16.42 -8.19 -5.32
N ILE A 142 -16.15 -8.79 -6.48
CA ILE A 142 -16.22 -8.12 -7.77
C ILE A 142 -16.96 -8.99 -8.77
N GLU A 143 -17.80 -8.36 -9.58
CA GLU A 143 -18.44 -8.99 -10.73
C GLU A 143 -17.66 -8.65 -12.00
N LEU A 144 -17.25 -9.66 -12.75
CA LEU A 144 -16.47 -9.53 -13.98
C LEU A 144 -17.18 -10.22 -15.14
N PRO A 145 -17.24 -9.63 -16.32
CA PRO A 145 -17.71 -10.28 -17.54
C PRO A 145 -16.90 -11.54 -17.83
N VAL A 146 -17.54 -12.52 -18.44
CA VAL A 146 -16.83 -13.70 -18.96
C VAL A 146 -15.91 -13.28 -20.09
N ASN A 147 -14.64 -13.70 -20.01
CA ASN A 147 -13.65 -13.41 -21.02
C ASN A 147 -12.71 -14.61 -21.21
N GLN A 148 -12.09 -14.72 -22.41
CA GLN A 148 -11.33 -15.90 -22.79
C GLN A 148 -9.98 -15.99 -22.06
N GLY A 149 -9.25 -14.89 -21.93
CA GLY A 149 -7.96 -14.85 -21.24
C GLY A 149 -8.06 -14.71 -19.73
N GLY A 150 -9.25 -14.42 -19.19
CA GLY A 150 -9.45 -14.18 -17.77
C GLY A 150 -8.93 -12.82 -17.33
N TYR A 151 -8.60 -12.71 -16.05
CA TYR A 151 -8.20 -11.45 -15.42
C TYR A 151 -7.00 -11.66 -14.52
N THR A 152 -6.23 -10.58 -14.34
CA THR A 152 -5.15 -10.51 -13.34
C THR A 152 -5.51 -9.45 -12.32
N ALA A 153 -5.60 -9.84 -11.05
CA ALA A 153 -5.64 -8.90 -9.94
C ALA A 153 -4.23 -8.67 -9.41
N ALA A 154 -3.83 -7.42 -9.17
CA ALA A 154 -2.48 -7.07 -8.73
C ALA A 154 -2.49 -5.95 -7.68
N TYR A 155 -1.68 -6.12 -6.64
CA TYR A 155 -1.33 -5.11 -5.67
C TYR A 155 0.17 -4.83 -5.74
N GLN A 156 0.54 -3.56 -5.76
CA GLN A 156 1.92 -3.12 -5.76
C GLN A 156 2.19 -2.22 -4.56
N THR A 157 3.31 -2.47 -3.91
CA THR A 157 3.82 -1.61 -2.83
C THR A 157 5.27 -1.26 -3.11
N CYS A 158 5.67 -0.03 -2.79
CA CYS A 158 7.08 0.32 -2.75
C CYS A 158 7.73 -0.21 -1.46
N CYS A 159 9.03 -0.25 -1.45
CA CYS A 159 9.80 -0.28 -0.22
C CYS A 159 9.64 -1.58 0.58
N ARG A 160 10.32 -2.62 0.12
CA ARG A 160 10.56 -3.82 0.92
C ARG A 160 11.40 -3.49 2.14
N ILE A 161 11.41 -4.39 3.13
CA ILE A 161 12.34 -4.29 4.25
C ILE A 161 13.79 -4.22 3.75
N ASN A 162 14.60 -3.43 4.43
CA ASN A 162 16.04 -3.36 4.18
C ASN A 162 16.73 -4.68 4.60
N GLY A 163 17.85 -5.00 3.94
CA GLY A 163 18.68 -6.14 4.31
C GLY A 163 18.33 -7.46 3.63
N MET A 164 17.49 -7.47 2.62
CA MET A 164 17.30 -8.65 1.77
C MET A 164 18.53 -8.86 0.89
N MET A 165 19.18 -10.02 1.01
CA MET A 165 20.50 -10.27 0.38
C MET A 165 20.46 -10.36 -1.15
N ASN A 166 19.33 -10.71 -1.74
CA ASN A 166 19.17 -10.96 -3.18
C ASN A 166 18.37 -9.89 -3.92
N VAL A 167 17.98 -8.84 -3.25
CA VAL A 167 17.16 -7.76 -3.83
C VAL A 167 17.71 -6.42 -3.33
N GLY A 168 17.87 -5.45 -4.23
CA GLY A 168 18.34 -4.11 -3.85
C GLY A 168 17.41 -3.43 -2.85
N ASN A 169 17.97 -2.61 -1.98
CA ASN A 169 17.21 -1.75 -1.07
C ASN A 169 16.27 -0.85 -1.89
N SER A 170 15.09 -0.58 -1.39
CA SER A 170 14.05 0.26 -2.02
C SER A 170 13.31 -0.37 -3.22
N THR A 171 13.48 -1.66 -3.49
CA THR A 171 12.67 -2.34 -4.51
C THR A 171 11.24 -2.57 -4.01
N GLY A 172 10.28 -2.46 -4.92
CA GLY A 172 8.87 -2.76 -4.64
C GLY A 172 8.56 -4.25 -4.59
N SER A 173 7.35 -4.59 -4.17
CA SER A 173 6.77 -5.92 -4.27
C SER A 173 5.49 -5.86 -5.07
N THR A 174 5.24 -6.90 -5.86
CA THR A 174 3.97 -7.10 -6.55
C THR A 174 3.38 -8.44 -6.11
N TYR A 175 2.16 -8.41 -5.64
CA TYR A 175 1.36 -9.60 -5.32
C TYR A 175 0.24 -9.67 -6.33
N ASN A 176 0.08 -10.80 -7.00
CA ASN A 176 -0.95 -10.97 -8.00
C ASN A 176 -1.62 -12.35 -7.91
N CYS A 177 -2.82 -12.45 -8.47
CA CYS A 177 -3.46 -13.71 -8.80
C CYS A 177 -4.09 -13.64 -10.19
N ILE A 178 -4.11 -14.77 -10.86
CA ILE A 178 -4.71 -14.93 -12.19
C ILE A 178 -6.03 -15.64 -12.03
N ILE A 179 -7.12 -14.99 -12.43
CA ILE A 179 -8.44 -15.56 -12.59
C ILE A 179 -8.49 -16.13 -14.01
N PRO A 180 -8.58 -17.45 -14.18
CA PRO A 180 -8.54 -18.06 -15.51
C PRO A 180 -9.74 -17.65 -16.35
N GLY A 181 -9.58 -17.73 -17.65
CA GLY A 181 -10.66 -17.52 -18.60
C GLY A 181 -11.80 -18.51 -18.42
N THR A 182 -13.00 -18.09 -18.75
CA THR A 182 -14.22 -18.80 -18.38
C THR A 182 -15.07 -19.22 -19.58
N ASN A 183 -14.43 -19.57 -20.68
CA ASN A 183 -15.12 -20.21 -21.81
C ASN A 183 -15.32 -21.73 -21.63
N LEU A 184 -15.23 -22.20 -20.40
CA LEU A 184 -15.49 -23.59 -20.05
C LEU A 184 -16.90 -23.77 -19.46
#